data_6f91ffdda053528ef7a0ab3912b67a79
#
_entry.id   6f91ffdda053528ef7a0ab3912b67a79
#
_cell.length_a   1.000
_cell.length_b   1.000
_cell.length_c   1.000
_cell.angle_alpha   90.00
_cell.angle_beta   90.00
_cell.angle_gamma   90.00
#
_symmetry.space_group_name_H-M   'P 1'
#
loop_
_entity.id
_entity.type
_entity.pdbx_description
1 polymer ?
#
loop_
_entity_poly.entity_id
_entity_poly.type
_entity_poly.pdbx_seq_one_letter_code
_entity_poly.pdbx_strand_id
1 'polypeptide(L)'
;MIPTIAQQLAISSPTAARVLEKALKNGYLANRDKQVTSLLLDPIRELSNSRDVVVILVDALDELNEAAERVRHLLSHIAPIDCDLPNNVRFIITSRPEHWANISEFDKVKHVVFKHHFLATGSSVAEVHKFVVDRMTKITPNDPDWHGWPGNYQLRRLSNKANGLFHYAATALQWIEQQICDDGLACQDYVFERFNEDGLDELDGLYKLILTSWYERVKDKDRRATRLDGFQHVMGTIIMLQKPLTIHCEHIKIPR
;
A
#
# COMPACT_ATOMS: atom_id res chain seq x y z
N MET A 1 7.09 -5.93 -13.45
CA MET A 1 7.29 -6.89 -12.34
C MET A 1 8.61 -7.66 -12.46
N ILE A 2 8.80 -8.62 -13.39
CA ILE A 2 10.02 -9.46 -13.46
C ILE A 2 11.32 -8.63 -13.52
N PRO A 3 11.46 -7.60 -14.40
CA PRO A 3 12.67 -6.78 -14.41
C PRO A 3 12.95 -6.04 -13.10
N THR A 4 11.91 -5.63 -12.38
CA THR A 4 12.04 -4.97 -11.07
C THR A 4 12.60 -5.93 -10.02
N ILE A 5 12.08 -7.16 -9.96
CA ILE A 5 12.58 -8.20 -9.06
C ILE A 5 14.04 -8.54 -9.42
N ALA A 6 14.35 -8.69 -10.70
CA ALA A 6 15.71 -8.94 -11.18
C ALA A 6 16.70 -7.84 -10.75
N GLN A 7 16.30 -6.57 -10.88
CA GLN A 7 17.11 -5.44 -10.43
C GLN A 7 17.38 -5.50 -8.92
N GLN A 8 16.35 -5.78 -8.12
CA GLN A 8 16.50 -5.91 -6.67
C GLN A 8 17.38 -7.09 -6.27
N LEU A 9 17.27 -8.23 -6.97
CA LEU A 9 18.16 -9.37 -6.78
C LEU A 9 19.61 -9.02 -7.12
N ALA A 10 19.85 -8.26 -8.19
CA ALA A 10 21.20 -7.82 -8.57
C ALA A 10 21.81 -6.88 -7.53
N ILE A 11 21.01 -5.98 -6.93
CA ILE A 11 21.47 -5.09 -5.86
C ILE A 11 21.79 -5.87 -4.59
N SER A 12 20.98 -6.89 -4.28
CA SER A 12 21.11 -7.65 -3.03
C SER A 12 22.21 -8.71 -3.08
N SER A 13 22.56 -9.23 -4.27
CA SER A 13 23.50 -10.33 -4.43
C SER A 13 24.43 -10.14 -5.62
N PRO A 14 25.76 -10.07 -5.39
CA PRO A 14 26.74 -10.06 -6.46
C PRO A 14 26.71 -11.31 -7.36
N THR A 15 26.27 -12.44 -6.81
CA THR A 15 26.11 -13.68 -7.58
C THR A 15 24.94 -13.57 -8.56
N ALA A 16 23.78 -13.11 -8.09
CA ALA A 16 22.64 -12.85 -8.95
C ALA A 16 22.96 -11.79 -10.01
N ALA A 17 23.68 -10.73 -9.65
CA ALA A 17 24.08 -9.67 -10.57
C ALA A 17 24.89 -10.21 -11.78
N ARG A 18 25.84 -11.13 -11.54
CA ARG A 18 26.65 -11.76 -12.61
C ARG A 18 25.79 -12.57 -13.59
N VAL A 19 24.82 -13.34 -13.06
CA VAL A 19 23.90 -14.12 -13.90
C VAL A 19 23.03 -13.19 -14.76
N LEU A 20 22.49 -12.15 -14.14
CA LEU A 20 21.66 -11.16 -14.83
C LEU A 20 22.43 -10.37 -15.89
N GLU A 21 23.67 -9.98 -15.62
CA GLU A 21 24.52 -9.34 -16.61
C GLU A 21 24.74 -10.22 -17.85
N LYS A 22 24.96 -11.51 -17.66
CA LYS A 22 25.09 -12.48 -18.74
C LYS A 22 23.79 -12.63 -19.54
N ALA A 23 22.64 -12.70 -18.85
CA ALA A 23 21.34 -12.79 -19.47
C ALA A 23 21.01 -11.56 -20.32
N LEU A 24 21.33 -10.34 -19.84
CA LEU A 24 21.14 -9.10 -20.55
C LEU A 24 21.99 -9.01 -21.83
N LYS A 25 23.25 -9.45 -21.79
CA LYS A 25 24.14 -9.49 -22.95
C LYS A 25 23.63 -10.44 -24.04
N ASN A 26 22.89 -11.47 -23.69
CA ASN A 26 22.34 -12.45 -24.61
C ASN A 26 20.99 -12.02 -25.26
N GLY A 27 20.47 -10.85 -24.96
CA GLY A 27 19.31 -10.27 -25.64
C GLY A 27 17.95 -10.93 -25.32
N TYR A 28 17.81 -11.64 -24.18
CA TYR A 28 16.60 -12.37 -23.82
C TYR A 28 15.39 -11.48 -23.42
N LEU A 29 15.54 -10.15 -23.47
CA LEU A 29 14.48 -9.21 -23.06
C LEU A 29 13.23 -9.21 -23.93
N ALA A 30 13.32 -9.69 -25.17
CA ALA A 30 12.22 -9.61 -26.14
C ALA A 30 11.15 -10.71 -25.97
N ASN A 31 11.45 -11.80 -25.30
CA ASN A 31 10.54 -12.93 -25.11
C ASN A 31 10.13 -13.06 -23.64
N ARG A 32 8.81 -12.97 -23.35
CA ARG A 32 8.27 -13.00 -21.98
C ARG A 32 8.63 -14.28 -21.22
N ASP A 33 8.57 -15.45 -21.86
CA ASP A 33 8.88 -16.73 -21.22
C ASP A 33 10.37 -16.83 -20.84
N LYS A 34 11.23 -16.35 -21.73
CA LYS A 34 12.67 -16.25 -21.46
C LYS A 34 12.98 -15.23 -20.36
N GLN A 35 12.19 -14.17 -20.24
CA GLN A 35 12.38 -13.20 -19.13
C GLN A 35 12.19 -13.85 -17.77
N VAL A 36 11.16 -14.67 -17.57
CA VAL A 36 10.96 -15.36 -16.29
C VAL A 36 12.13 -16.27 -15.97
N THR A 37 12.52 -17.09 -16.93
CA THR A 37 13.64 -18.03 -16.73
C THR A 37 14.95 -17.29 -16.46
N SER A 38 15.34 -16.40 -17.38
CA SER A 38 16.68 -15.80 -17.36
C SER A 38 16.83 -14.66 -16.36
N LEU A 39 15.76 -13.93 -16.03
CA LEU A 39 15.82 -12.79 -15.11
C LEU A 39 15.36 -13.13 -13.69
N LEU A 40 14.66 -14.24 -13.49
CA LEU A 40 14.15 -14.62 -12.18
C LEU A 40 14.68 -16.00 -11.76
N LEU A 41 14.39 -17.06 -12.50
CA LEU A 41 14.69 -18.44 -12.07
C LEU A 41 16.19 -18.73 -12.05
N ASP A 42 16.93 -18.37 -13.09
CA ASP A 42 18.38 -18.64 -13.16
C ASP A 42 19.15 -17.90 -12.06
N PRO A 43 18.93 -16.59 -11.80
CA PRO A 43 19.53 -15.92 -10.65
C PRO A 43 19.17 -16.56 -9.30
N ILE A 44 17.91 -16.98 -9.13
CA ILE A 44 17.44 -17.62 -7.89
C ILE A 44 18.12 -18.99 -7.69
N ARG A 45 18.28 -19.80 -8.75
CA ARG A 45 18.97 -21.09 -8.68
C ARG A 45 20.41 -20.95 -8.25
N GLU A 46 21.11 -19.93 -8.70
CA GLU A 46 22.48 -19.66 -8.26
C GLU A 46 22.58 -19.28 -6.77
N LEU A 47 21.46 -18.81 -6.18
CA LEU A 47 21.37 -18.52 -4.75
C LEU A 47 21.07 -19.79 -3.91
N SER A 48 20.83 -20.94 -4.51
CA SER A 48 20.55 -22.22 -3.82
C SER A 48 21.67 -22.65 -2.86
N ASN A 49 22.89 -22.31 -3.18
CA ASN A 49 24.07 -22.63 -2.37
C ASN A 49 24.31 -21.64 -1.22
N SER A 50 23.53 -20.57 -1.14
CA SER A 50 23.54 -19.62 -0.02
C SER A 50 22.84 -20.21 1.20
N ARG A 51 23.38 -19.94 2.39
CA ARG A 51 22.68 -20.24 3.66
C ARG A 51 21.55 -19.26 3.96
N ASP A 52 21.48 -18.17 3.20
CA ASP A 52 20.50 -17.11 3.42
C ASP A 52 19.14 -17.49 2.80
N VAL A 53 18.08 -17.15 3.49
CA VAL A 53 16.71 -17.27 2.95
C VAL A 53 16.44 -16.09 2.04
N VAL A 54 16.06 -16.38 0.81
CA VAL A 54 15.63 -15.37 -0.17
C VAL A 54 14.10 -15.25 -0.12
N VAL A 55 13.61 -14.08 0.23
CA VAL A 55 12.17 -13.77 0.24
C VAL A 55 11.85 -12.80 -0.88
N ILE A 56 10.97 -13.20 -1.78
CA ILE A 56 10.44 -12.37 -2.86
C ILE A 56 9.03 -11.95 -2.47
N LEU A 57 8.86 -10.66 -2.19
CA LEU A 57 7.58 -10.06 -1.86
C LEU A 57 6.98 -9.40 -3.11
N VAL A 58 5.78 -9.82 -3.48
CA VAL A 58 4.95 -9.18 -4.50
C VAL A 58 3.72 -8.63 -3.82
N ASP A 59 3.71 -7.32 -3.58
CA ASP A 59 2.63 -6.63 -2.89
C ASP A 59 1.60 -6.09 -3.87
N ALA A 60 0.33 -6.09 -3.46
CA ALA A 60 -0.80 -5.55 -4.21
C ALA A 60 -0.88 -6.06 -5.67
N LEU A 61 -0.83 -7.37 -5.84
CA LEU A 61 -0.79 -8.01 -7.15
C LEU A 61 -2.00 -7.64 -8.03
N ASP A 62 -3.14 -7.36 -7.41
CA ASP A 62 -4.38 -6.92 -8.06
C ASP A 62 -4.28 -5.54 -8.74
N GLU A 63 -3.32 -4.71 -8.35
CA GLU A 63 -3.09 -3.39 -8.98
C GLU A 63 -2.33 -3.46 -10.32
N LEU A 64 -1.81 -4.63 -10.68
CA LEU A 64 -1.17 -4.81 -11.97
C LEU A 64 -2.21 -4.89 -13.09
N ASN A 65 -2.05 -4.10 -14.13
CA ASN A 65 -2.79 -4.28 -15.38
C ASN A 65 -2.61 -5.73 -15.86
N GLU A 66 -3.72 -6.41 -16.21
CA GLU A 66 -3.71 -7.84 -16.58
C GLU A 66 -3.18 -8.74 -15.44
N ALA A 67 -3.48 -8.39 -14.18
CA ALA A 67 -2.94 -9.07 -12.99
C ALA A 67 -3.12 -10.59 -13.08
N ALA A 68 -4.31 -11.07 -13.39
CA ALA A 68 -4.60 -12.51 -13.46
C ALA A 68 -3.74 -13.24 -14.51
N GLU A 69 -3.49 -12.61 -15.67
CA GLU A 69 -2.66 -13.21 -16.71
C GLU A 69 -1.17 -13.21 -16.31
N ARG A 70 -0.70 -12.11 -15.75
CA ARG A 70 0.70 -11.98 -15.28
C ARG A 70 1.02 -12.92 -14.14
N VAL A 71 0.07 -13.13 -13.24
CA VAL A 71 0.19 -14.11 -12.16
C VAL A 71 0.20 -15.52 -12.71
N ARG A 72 -0.75 -15.85 -13.57
CA ARG A 72 -0.79 -17.16 -14.24
C ARG A 72 0.52 -17.46 -14.95
N HIS A 73 1.04 -16.46 -15.68
CA HIS A 73 2.32 -16.57 -16.36
C HIS A 73 3.50 -16.78 -15.39
N LEU A 74 3.58 -16.02 -14.29
CA LEU A 74 4.60 -16.22 -13.28
C LEU A 74 4.50 -17.64 -12.68
N LEU A 75 3.31 -18.04 -12.28
CA LEU A 75 3.05 -19.32 -11.63
C LEU A 75 3.31 -20.52 -12.56
N SER A 76 2.98 -20.39 -13.85
CA SER A 76 3.27 -21.45 -14.81
C SER A 76 4.77 -21.75 -14.93
N HIS A 77 5.64 -20.83 -14.50
CA HIS A 77 7.09 -21.00 -14.50
C HIS A 77 7.66 -21.41 -13.14
N ILE A 78 7.05 -20.97 -12.03
CA ILE A 78 7.54 -21.31 -10.68
C ILE A 78 6.89 -22.55 -10.08
N ALA A 79 5.79 -22.99 -10.64
CA ALA A 79 4.95 -24.07 -10.14
C ALA A 79 5.09 -25.44 -10.87
N PRO A 80 5.76 -25.60 -12.02
CA PRO A 80 5.93 -26.93 -12.62
C PRO A 80 6.66 -27.89 -11.67
N ILE A 81 6.31 -29.18 -11.77
CA ILE A 81 6.94 -30.28 -11.00
C ILE A 81 8.45 -30.28 -11.17
N ASP A 82 8.92 -29.90 -12.37
CA ASP A 82 10.32 -29.88 -12.75
C ASP A 82 11.03 -28.56 -12.45
N CYS A 83 10.34 -27.62 -11.80
CA CYS A 83 10.96 -26.38 -11.39
C CYS A 83 11.73 -26.60 -10.08
N ASP A 84 13.04 -26.83 -10.20
CA ASP A 84 13.95 -26.89 -9.06
C ASP A 84 14.11 -25.49 -8.43
N LEU A 85 13.05 -25.02 -7.75
CA LEU A 85 13.19 -23.87 -6.89
C LEU A 85 14.01 -24.24 -5.66
N PRO A 86 15.02 -23.45 -5.33
CA PRO A 86 15.83 -23.71 -4.15
C PRO A 86 15.00 -23.73 -2.86
N ASN A 87 15.31 -24.63 -1.95
CA ASN A 87 14.60 -24.78 -0.68
C ASN A 87 14.69 -23.55 0.24
N ASN A 88 15.61 -22.63 -0.04
CA ASN A 88 15.80 -21.38 0.70
C ASN A 88 15.03 -20.19 0.10
N VAL A 89 14.22 -20.39 -0.95
CA VAL A 89 13.42 -19.33 -1.59
C VAL A 89 11.98 -19.37 -1.12
N ARG A 90 11.42 -18.21 -0.85
CA ARG A 90 10.01 -18.03 -0.47
C ARG A 90 9.40 -16.90 -1.27
N PHE A 91 8.15 -17.10 -1.70
CA PHE A 91 7.33 -16.06 -2.29
C PHE A 91 6.24 -15.67 -1.31
N ILE A 92 6.09 -14.37 -1.08
CA ILE A 92 4.98 -13.77 -0.35
C ILE A 92 4.24 -12.90 -1.35
N ILE A 93 2.97 -13.21 -1.57
CA ILE A 93 2.16 -12.49 -2.54
C ILE A 93 0.92 -11.98 -1.81
N THR A 94 0.65 -10.66 -1.88
CA THR A 94 -0.57 -10.06 -1.38
C THR A 94 -1.49 -9.67 -2.54
N SER A 95 -2.79 -9.80 -2.35
CA SER A 95 -3.81 -9.41 -3.32
C SER A 95 -5.18 -9.32 -2.65
N ARG A 96 -6.11 -8.60 -3.28
CA ARG A 96 -7.51 -8.61 -2.86
C ARG A 96 -8.17 -9.94 -3.17
N PRO A 97 -9.15 -10.39 -2.33
CA PRO A 97 -9.80 -11.70 -2.48
C PRO A 97 -10.50 -11.90 -3.83
N GLU A 98 -11.08 -10.84 -4.41
CA GLU A 98 -11.83 -10.88 -5.65
C GLU A 98 -11.00 -11.38 -6.84
N HIS A 99 -9.70 -11.11 -6.82
CA HIS A 99 -8.78 -11.53 -7.87
C HIS A 99 -8.27 -12.96 -7.69
N TRP A 100 -8.34 -13.51 -6.47
CA TRP A 100 -7.94 -14.89 -6.19
C TRP A 100 -8.94 -15.93 -6.66
N ALA A 101 -10.23 -15.63 -6.68
CA ALA A 101 -11.28 -16.54 -7.16
C ALA A 101 -11.06 -16.98 -8.63
N ASN A 102 -10.37 -16.14 -9.41
CA ASN A 102 -10.01 -16.44 -10.81
C ASN A 102 -8.69 -17.22 -10.94
N ILE A 103 -7.99 -17.49 -9.85
CA ILE A 103 -6.71 -18.22 -9.82
C ILE A 103 -6.94 -19.62 -9.24
N SER A 104 -8.07 -20.23 -9.52
CA SER A 104 -8.40 -21.63 -9.17
C SER A 104 -7.37 -22.66 -9.72
N GLU A 105 -6.45 -22.22 -10.56
CA GLU A 105 -5.33 -23.02 -11.05
C GLU A 105 -4.24 -23.25 -9.98
N PHE A 106 -4.21 -22.45 -8.89
CA PHE A 106 -3.29 -22.70 -7.77
C PHE A 106 -3.54 -24.05 -7.08
N ASP A 107 -4.80 -24.45 -6.99
CA ASP A 107 -5.16 -25.74 -6.38
C ASP A 107 -4.67 -26.95 -7.22
N LYS A 108 -4.33 -26.73 -8.48
CA LYS A 108 -3.81 -27.75 -9.36
C LYS A 108 -2.30 -27.97 -9.23
N VAL A 109 -1.60 -27.03 -8.58
CA VAL A 109 -0.15 -27.09 -8.40
C VAL A 109 0.19 -27.87 -7.13
N LYS A 110 0.17 -29.17 -7.22
CA LYS A 110 0.34 -30.11 -6.09
C LYS A 110 1.72 -30.08 -5.41
N HIS A 111 2.69 -29.38 -5.95
CA HIS A 111 4.10 -29.46 -5.47
C HIS A 111 4.58 -28.21 -4.74
N VAL A 112 3.88 -27.09 -4.88
CA VAL A 112 4.19 -25.87 -4.13
C VAL A 112 3.27 -25.82 -2.94
N VAL A 113 3.81 -25.72 -1.73
CA VAL A 113 3.01 -25.56 -0.52
C VAL A 113 2.51 -24.12 -0.46
N PHE A 114 1.34 -23.86 -1.02
CA PHE A 114 0.66 -22.61 -0.83
C PHE A 114 -0.03 -22.59 0.52
N LYS A 115 0.28 -21.58 1.32
CA LYS A 115 -0.49 -21.26 2.52
C LYS A 115 -1.30 -20.01 2.24
N HIS A 116 -2.61 -20.17 2.14
CA HIS A 116 -3.52 -19.03 2.04
C HIS A 116 -3.80 -18.48 3.44
N HIS A 117 -3.57 -17.19 3.62
CA HIS A 117 -3.93 -16.47 4.82
C HIS A 117 -4.94 -15.39 4.47
N PHE A 118 -6.19 -15.61 4.82
CA PHE A 118 -7.20 -14.57 4.73
C PHE A 118 -7.05 -13.62 5.90
N LEU A 119 -6.76 -12.37 5.61
CA LEU A 119 -6.81 -11.29 6.60
C LEU A 119 -8.26 -10.82 6.71
N ALA A 120 -9.02 -11.43 7.61
CA ALA A 120 -10.39 -11.02 7.85
C ALA A 120 -10.44 -9.59 8.40
N THR A 121 -11.35 -8.77 7.89
CA THR A 121 -11.70 -7.48 8.49
C THR A 121 -12.05 -7.71 9.96
N GLY A 122 -11.46 -6.92 10.85
CA GLY A 122 -11.68 -7.05 12.31
C GLY A 122 -10.69 -7.96 13.04
N SER A 123 -9.92 -8.82 12.38
CA SER A 123 -8.87 -9.61 13.04
C SER A 123 -7.74 -8.76 13.60
N SER A 124 -7.54 -7.55 13.07
CA SER A 124 -6.47 -6.62 13.43
C SER A 124 -6.89 -5.50 14.38
N VAL A 125 -8.03 -5.62 15.08
CA VAL A 125 -8.52 -4.55 15.96
C VAL A 125 -7.53 -4.24 17.08
N ALA A 126 -6.93 -5.26 17.68
CA ALA A 126 -5.95 -5.09 18.75
C ALA A 126 -4.66 -4.42 18.25
N GLU A 127 -4.19 -4.80 17.06
CA GLU A 127 -3.01 -4.21 16.42
C GLU A 127 -3.28 -2.76 16.01
N VAL A 128 -4.46 -2.48 15.46
CA VAL A 128 -4.89 -1.11 15.13
C VAL A 128 -4.97 -0.26 16.40
N HIS A 129 -5.50 -0.80 17.51
CA HIS A 129 -5.50 -0.07 18.78
C HIS A 129 -4.09 0.27 19.25
N LYS A 130 -3.18 -0.69 19.21
CA LYS A 130 -1.77 -0.46 19.54
C LYS A 130 -1.15 0.61 18.64
N PHE A 131 -1.39 0.53 17.33
CA PHE A 131 -0.92 1.53 16.37
C PHE A 131 -1.45 2.93 16.68
N VAL A 132 -2.76 3.06 17.01
CA VAL A 132 -3.38 4.34 17.39
C VAL A 132 -2.70 4.92 18.61
N VAL A 133 -2.50 4.12 19.67
CA VAL A 133 -1.84 4.56 20.91
C VAL A 133 -0.40 5.01 20.62
N ASP A 134 0.39 4.17 19.95
CA ASP A 134 1.80 4.48 19.63
C ASP A 134 1.92 5.75 18.77
N ARG A 135 1.03 5.93 17.82
CA ARG A 135 1.07 7.11 16.94
C ARG A 135 0.63 8.37 17.68
N MET A 136 -0.45 8.29 18.47
CA MET A 136 -0.90 9.43 19.28
C MET A 136 0.17 9.91 20.26
N THR A 137 0.89 9.00 20.92
CA THR A 137 2.01 9.36 21.80
C THR A 137 3.11 10.16 21.06
N LYS A 138 3.28 9.91 19.75
CA LYS A 138 4.31 10.62 18.94
C LYS A 138 3.86 11.97 18.44
N ILE A 139 2.56 12.12 18.11
CA ILE A 139 2.02 13.36 17.55
C ILE A 139 1.53 14.34 18.60
N THR A 140 1.21 13.87 19.82
CA THR A 140 0.83 14.74 20.95
C THR A 140 2.07 15.48 21.45
N PRO A 141 2.05 16.81 21.57
CA PRO A 141 3.16 17.59 22.08
C PRO A 141 3.53 17.18 23.49
N ASN A 142 4.83 17.17 23.80
CA ASN A 142 5.34 16.89 25.13
C ASN A 142 5.32 18.19 25.97
N ASP A 143 4.11 18.65 26.30
CA ASP A 143 3.85 19.89 27.06
C ASP A 143 2.84 19.59 28.18
N PRO A 144 2.95 20.20 29.37
CA PRO A 144 2.01 19.98 30.46
C PRO A 144 0.55 20.18 30.13
N ASP A 145 0.21 21.10 29.21
CA ASP A 145 -1.15 21.40 28.78
C ASP A 145 -1.79 20.26 27.97
N TRP A 146 -0.97 19.32 27.47
CA TRP A 146 -1.42 18.11 26.78
C TRP A 146 -1.50 16.90 27.71
N HIS A 147 -1.21 17.05 28.98
CA HIS A 147 -1.14 15.92 29.89
C HIS A 147 -2.49 15.23 30.06
N GLY A 148 -2.50 13.91 29.78
CA GLY A 148 -3.71 13.11 29.86
C GLY A 148 -4.62 13.17 28.61
N TRP A 149 -4.26 13.96 27.61
CA TRP A 149 -4.95 14.00 26.34
C TRP A 149 -4.16 13.24 25.23
N PRO A 150 -4.86 12.49 24.37
CA PRO A 150 -6.25 12.07 24.53
C PRO A 150 -6.39 10.99 25.59
N GLY A 151 -7.56 10.94 26.23
CA GLY A 151 -7.83 9.89 27.21
C GLY A 151 -8.04 8.51 26.55
N ASN A 152 -7.91 7.45 27.35
CA ASN A 152 -8.07 6.07 26.88
C ASN A 152 -9.42 5.81 26.18
N TYR A 153 -10.46 6.52 26.57
CA TYR A 153 -11.79 6.40 25.95
C TYR A 153 -11.76 6.84 24.49
N GLN A 154 -11.18 8.00 24.20
CA GLN A 154 -11.06 8.53 22.84
C GLN A 154 -10.23 7.61 21.96
N LEU A 155 -9.10 7.11 22.47
CA LEU A 155 -8.23 6.19 21.73
C LEU A 155 -8.95 4.88 21.36
N ARG A 156 -9.65 4.27 22.33
CA ARG A 156 -10.44 3.05 22.07
C ARG A 156 -11.55 3.30 21.07
N ARG A 157 -12.24 4.44 21.18
CA ARG A 157 -13.31 4.80 20.27
C ARG A 157 -12.83 4.96 18.83
N LEU A 158 -11.71 5.66 18.62
CA LEU A 158 -11.08 5.77 17.30
C LEU A 158 -10.66 4.41 16.76
N SER A 159 -10.08 3.56 17.59
CA SER A 159 -9.67 2.20 17.19
C SER A 159 -10.86 1.33 16.80
N ASN A 160 -11.96 1.44 17.53
CA ASN A 160 -13.19 0.70 17.21
C ASN A 160 -13.80 1.15 15.88
N LYS A 161 -13.80 2.48 15.61
CA LYS A 161 -14.26 3.03 14.31
C LYS A 161 -13.39 2.56 13.16
N ALA A 162 -12.10 2.42 13.38
CA ALA A 162 -11.19 1.87 12.37
C ALA A 162 -11.47 0.40 12.05
N ASN A 163 -12.15 -0.34 12.94
CA ASN A 163 -12.61 -1.71 12.73
C ASN A 163 -11.56 -2.65 12.12
N GLY A 164 -10.32 -2.56 12.59
CA GLY A 164 -9.20 -3.35 12.07
C GLY A 164 -8.55 -2.80 10.79
N LEU A 165 -9.01 -1.68 10.26
CA LEU A 165 -8.44 -1.04 9.07
C LEU A 165 -7.34 -0.05 9.44
N PHE A 166 -6.08 -0.44 9.26
CA PHE A 166 -4.92 0.44 9.48
C PHE A 166 -5.00 1.72 8.65
N HIS A 167 -5.51 1.64 7.42
CA HIS A 167 -5.64 2.81 6.55
C HIS A 167 -6.58 3.86 7.13
N TYR A 168 -7.74 3.44 7.68
CA TYR A 168 -8.64 4.35 8.40
C TYR A 168 -7.92 5.01 9.57
N ALA A 169 -7.29 4.22 10.43
CA ALA A 169 -6.59 4.73 11.60
C ALA A 169 -5.45 5.69 11.22
N ALA A 170 -4.64 5.37 10.22
CA ALA A 170 -3.55 6.22 9.75
C ALA A 170 -4.05 7.55 9.20
N THR A 171 -5.11 7.53 8.38
CA THR A 171 -5.72 8.73 7.80
C THR A 171 -6.34 9.62 8.87
N ALA A 172 -7.06 9.03 9.83
CA ALA A 172 -7.64 9.75 10.96
C ALA A 172 -6.56 10.41 11.83
N LEU A 173 -5.49 9.69 12.14
CA LEU A 173 -4.38 10.20 12.93
C LEU A 173 -3.61 11.31 12.21
N GLN A 174 -3.44 11.20 10.89
CA GLN A 174 -2.84 12.27 10.09
C GLN A 174 -3.70 13.54 10.12
N TRP A 175 -5.02 13.39 10.05
CA TRP A 175 -5.92 14.53 10.20
C TRP A 175 -5.83 15.14 11.60
N ILE A 176 -5.80 14.33 12.68
CA ILE A 176 -5.62 14.81 14.05
C ILE A 176 -4.30 15.57 14.20
N GLU A 177 -3.20 15.03 13.69
CA GLU A 177 -1.87 15.67 13.70
C GLU A 177 -1.93 17.06 13.04
N GLN A 178 -2.66 17.17 11.93
CA GLN A 178 -2.86 18.46 11.25
C GLN A 178 -3.67 19.44 12.12
N GLN A 179 -4.73 18.96 12.85
CA GLN A 179 -5.49 19.81 13.75
C GLN A 179 -4.61 20.31 14.91
N ILE A 180 -3.76 19.44 15.48
CA ILE A 180 -2.81 19.82 16.52
C ILE A 180 -1.87 20.92 16.03
N CYS A 181 -1.34 20.78 14.81
CA CYS A 181 -0.43 21.77 14.21
C CYS A 181 -1.12 23.12 13.94
N ASP A 182 -2.37 23.07 13.48
CA ASP A 182 -3.07 24.27 13.02
C ASP A 182 -3.77 25.05 14.15
N ASP A 183 -4.39 24.33 15.09
CA ASP A 183 -5.27 24.91 16.12
C ASP A 183 -4.70 24.78 17.54
N GLY A 184 -3.58 24.06 17.70
CA GLY A 184 -2.93 23.88 19.00
C GLY A 184 -3.88 23.28 20.04
N LEU A 185 -3.87 23.81 21.26
CA LEU A 185 -4.69 23.32 22.38
C LEU A 185 -6.20 23.34 22.09
N ALA A 186 -6.66 24.28 21.27
CA ALA A 186 -8.09 24.39 20.95
C ALA A 186 -8.63 23.13 20.23
N CYS A 187 -7.78 22.32 19.61
CA CYS A 187 -8.22 21.10 18.96
C CYS A 187 -8.68 20.01 19.96
N GLN A 188 -8.25 20.08 21.21
CA GLN A 188 -8.62 19.11 22.24
C GLN A 188 -10.14 19.03 22.46
N ASP A 189 -10.82 20.15 22.33
CA ASP A 189 -12.26 20.28 22.61
C ASP A 189 -13.12 19.62 21.52
N TYR A 190 -12.66 19.57 20.28
CA TYR A 190 -13.53 19.19 19.16
C TYR A 190 -13.03 17.99 18.32
N VAL A 191 -11.74 17.72 18.32
CA VAL A 191 -11.15 16.78 17.35
C VAL A 191 -11.77 15.38 17.45
N PHE A 192 -11.97 14.86 18.65
CA PHE A 192 -12.60 13.56 18.84
C PHE A 192 -14.14 13.60 18.74
N GLU A 193 -14.75 14.76 18.94
CA GLU A 193 -16.18 14.91 18.75
C GLU A 193 -16.60 14.83 17.28
N ARG A 194 -15.75 15.32 16.38
CA ARG A 194 -15.95 15.20 14.93
C ARG A 194 -16.04 13.74 14.47
N PHE A 195 -15.40 12.81 15.14
CA PHE A 195 -15.56 11.38 14.84
C PHE A 195 -16.85 10.78 15.40
N ASN A 196 -17.67 11.56 16.13
CA ASN A 196 -18.93 11.09 16.70
C ASN A 196 -20.11 11.34 15.78
N GLU A 197 -19.94 12.11 14.73
CA GLU A 197 -20.98 12.39 13.75
C GLU A 197 -21.38 11.09 13.03
N ASP A 198 -22.68 10.91 12.78
CA ASP A 198 -23.23 9.74 12.09
C ASP A 198 -22.66 9.64 10.67
N GLY A 199 -22.34 8.41 10.25
CA GLY A 199 -21.78 8.14 8.92
C GLY A 199 -20.24 8.21 8.81
N LEU A 200 -19.53 8.42 9.92
CA LEU A 200 -18.06 8.38 9.94
C LEU A 200 -17.48 6.98 10.29
N ASP A 201 -18.30 5.96 10.33
CA ASP A 201 -17.87 4.58 10.58
C ASP A 201 -17.25 3.93 9.33
N GLU A 202 -17.40 4.57 8.18
CA GLU A 202 -16.83 4.16 6.90
C GLU A 202 -15.72 5.11 6.45
N LEU A 203 -14.83 4.61 5.61
CA LEU A 203 -13.71 5.38 5.07
C LEU A 203 -14.17 6.62 4.29
N ASP A 204 -15.30 6.52 3.60
CA ASP A 204 -15.90 7.62 2.84
C ASP A 204 -16.32 8.78 3.76
N GLY A 205 -16.89 8.46 4.93
CA GLY A 205 -17.23 9.44 5.96
C GLY A 205 -15.98 10.19 6.46
N LEU A 206 -14.89 9.47 6.70
CA LEU A 206 -13.61 10.06 7.10
C LEU A 206 -13.07 11.01 6.02
N TYR A 207 -13.07 10.61 4.75
CA TYR A 207 -12.65 11.49 3.66
C TYR A 207 -13.54 12.74 3.54
N LYS A 208 -14.86 12.56 3.70
CA LYS A 208 -15.80 13.68 3.72
C LYS A 208 -15.49 14.66 4.85
N LEU A 209 -15.21 14.16 6.07
CA LEU A 209 -14.79 14.99 7.21
C LEU A 209 -13.54 15.80 6.87
N ILE A 210 -12.49 15.14 6.33
CA ILE A 210 -11.23 15.79 5.96
C ILE A 210 -11.45 16.90 4.92
N LEU A 211 -12.19 16.60 3.86
CA LEU A 211 -12.47 17.56 2.78
C LEU A 211 -13.34 18.73 3.28
N THR A 212 -14.33 18.47 4.11
CA THR A 212 -15.18 19.51 4.70
C THR A 212 -14.36 20.41 5.62
N SER A 213 -13.54 19.83 6.50
CA SER A 213 -12.65 20.59 7.39
C SER A 213 -11.68 21.48 6.61
N TRP A 214 -11.09 20.94 5.53
CA TRP A 214 -10.20 21.70 4.65
C TRP A 214 -10.93 22.86 3.95
N TYR A 215 -12.18 22.65 3.50
CA TYR A 215 -12.98 23.67 2.85
C TYR A 215 -13.42 24.76 3.82
N GLU A 216 -13.89 24.41 5.02
CA GLU A 216 -14.39 25.33 6.04
C GLU A 216 -13.31 26.24 6.64
N ARG A 217 -12.06 25.83 6.63
CA ARG A 217 -10.92 26.64 7.11
C ARG A 217 -10.73 27.95 6.36
N VAL A 218 -11.20 28.06 5.13
CA VAL A 218 -11.15 29.31 4.36
C VAL A 218 -12.34 30.18 4.74
N LYS A 219 -12.11 31.22 5.54
CA LYS A 219 -13.17 32.11 6.00
C LYS A 219 -13.76 32.98 4.87
N ASP A 220 -12.95 33.33 3.88
CA ASP A 220 -13.33 34.17 2.75
C ASP A 220 -14.13 33.36 1.71
N LYS A 221 -15.33 33.85 1.33
CA LYS A 221 -16.23 33.15 0.39
C LYS A 221 -15.65 33.03 -1.02
N ASP A 222 -14.99 34.06 -1.50
CA ASP A 222 -14.45 34.07 -2.87
C ASP A 222 -13.26 33.12 -2.97
N ARG A 223 -12.42 33.09 -1.94
CA ARG A 223 -11.33 32.10 -1.83
C ARG A 223 -11.84 30.69 -1.68
N ARG A 224 -12.99 30.46 -1.00
CA ARG A 224 -13.62 29.12 -0.94
C ARG A 224 -14.07 28.68 -2.32
N ALA A 225 -14.74 29.55 -3.07
CA ALA A 225 -15.20 29.23 -4.43
C ALA A 225 -14.02 28.86 -5.35
N THR A 226 -12.95 29.67 -5.34
CA THR A 226 -11.74 29.38 -6.12
C THR A 226 -11.07 28.06 -5.72
N ARG A 227 -11.06 27.74 -4.42
CA ARG A 227 -10.50 26.47 -3.92
C ARG A 227 -11.33 25.28 -4.36
N LEU A 228 -12.66 25.40 -4.29
CA LEU A 228 -13.56 24.33 -4.73
C LEU A 228 -13.45 24.09 -6.23
N ASP A 229 -13.38 25.15 -7.03
CA ASP A 229 -13.20 25.07 -8.48
C ASP A 229 -11.86 24.38 -8.81
N GLY A 230 -10.78 24.82 -8.18
CA GLY A 230 -9.48 24.17 -8.34
C GLY A 230 -9.48 22.69 -7.95
N PHE A 231 -10.13 22.33 -6.84
CA PHE A 231 -10.28 20.93 -6.41
C PHE A 231 -11.09 20.11 -7.43
N GLN A 232 -12.23 20.62 -7.87
CA GLN A 232 -13.08 19.97 -8.87
C GLN A 232 -12.35 19.79 -10.20
N HIS A 233 -11.57 20.79 -10.63
CA HIS A 233 -10.77 20.70 -11.84
C HIS A 233 -9.70 19.61 -11.75
N VAL A 234 -8.94 19.57 -10.66
CA VAL A 234 -7.88 18.58 -10.44
C VAL A 234 -8.48 17.17 -10.32
N MET A 235 -9.49 17.00 -9.46
CA MET A 235 -10.13 15.69 -9.25
C MET A 235 -10.88 15.21 -10.50
N GLY A 236 -11.58 16.11 -11.18
CA GLY A 236 -12.21 15.79 -12.45
C GLY A 236 -11.21 15.34 -13.51
N THR A 237 -10.07 16.02 -13.59
CA THR A 237 -8.98 15.62 -14.48
C THR A 237 -8.46 14.22 -14.13
N ILE A 238 -8.19 13.94 -12.86
CA ILE A 238 -7.71 12.62 -12.39
C ILE A 238 -8.71 11.52 -12.73
N ILE A 239 -10.01 11.75 -12.47
CA ILE A 239 -11.08 10.77 -12.73
C ILE A 239 -11.23 10.50 -14.24
N MET A 240 -11.06 11.52 -15.08
CA MET A 240 -11.20 11.40 -16.53
C MET A 240 -9.95 10.83 -17.21
N LEU A 241 -8.83 10.75 -16.54
CA LEU A 241 -7.61 10.17 -17.08
C LEU A 241 -7.75 8.67 -17.26
N GLN A 242 -7.67 8.20 -18.49
CA GLN A 242 -7.65 6.77 -18.82
C GLN A 242 -6.28 6.11 -18.57
N LYS A 243 -5.23 6.92 -18.46
CA LYS A 243 -3.85 6.46 -18.21
C LYS A 243 -3.17 7.42 -17.23
N PRO A 244 -2.25 6.91 -16.38
CA PRO A 244 -1.46 7.74 -15.51
C PRO A 244 -0.70 8.81 -16.30
N LEU A 245 -0.68 10.05 -15.79
CA LEU A 245 0.17 11.12 -16.34
C LEU A 245 1.63 10.75 -16.08
N THR A 246 2.44 10.83 -17.12
CA THR A 246 3.89 10.74 -16.95
C THR A 246 4.41 12.05 -16.35
N ILE A 247 5.42 11.97 -15.48
CA ILE A 247 6.01 13.10 -14.73
C ILE A 247 6.62 14.19 -15.67
N HIS A 248 6.67 13.95 -16.98
CA HIS A 248 7.23 14.87 -17.98
C HIS A 248 6.23 15.90 -18.55
N CYS A 249 5.04 16.03 -17.97
CA CYS A 249 4.13 17.12 -18.35
C CYS A 249 4.60 18.44 -17.70
N GLU A 250 5.57 19.12 -18.31
CA GLU A 250 6.06 20.44 -17.89
C GLU A 250 5.01 21.58 -17.98
N HIS A 251 3.75 21.28 -18.30
CA HIS A 251 2.74 22.29 -18.62
C HIS A 251 1.52 22.31 -17.73
N ILE A 252 1.44 21.54 -16.64
CA ILE A 252 0.35 21.74 -15.67
C ILE A 252 0.73 22.91 -14.77
N LYS A 253 0.38 24.13 -15.20
CA LYS A 253 0.38 25.31 -14.33
C LYS A 253 -0.77 25.14 -13.33
N ILE A 254 -0.48 24.68 -12.12
CA ILE A 254 -1.40 24.77 -10.99
C ILE A 254 -1.47 26.26 -10.61
N PRO A 255 -2.60 26.94 -10.70
CA PRO A 255 -2.74 28.31 -10.21
C PRO A 255 -2.40 28.34 -8.71
N ARG A 256 -1.51 29.25 -8.33
CA ARG A 256 -1.13 29.48 -6.93
C ARG A 256 -2.24 30.15 -6.15
#